data_6c5b0e43ebc0c5c5a601c61aa253419b
#
_entry.id   6c5b0e43ebc0c5c5a601c61aa253419b
#
_cell.length_a   1.000
_cell.length_b   1.000
_cell.length_c   1.000
_cell.angle_alpha   90.00
_cell.angle_beta   90.00
_cell.angle_gamma   90.00
#
_symmetry.space_group_name_H-M   'P 1'
#
loop_
_entity.id
_entity.type
_entity.pdbx_description
1 polymer ?
#
loop_
_entity_poly.entity_id
_entity_poly.type
_entity_poly.pdbx_seq_one_letter_code
_entity_poly.pdbx_strand_id
1 'polypeptide(L)'
;MTTSPSSSPSTPPGSPDAGPAGSASAGPASGSPGARPPVSLSPSRASDFMQCPLLYRFRVIDKLPEKPSEAATRGTLVHAVLERLFDDPAAERTAPRARAMVPGEWERLLGARPELAELFGGDDGGERLTRWLAEAEQLVERWFTLEDPTRLQPAERELFVETELESGLRLRGVIDRVDVAPSGEVRIVDYKTGKAPRPEYSEGALFQMTFYALVVWRLKGVVPRRLQLVYLGSGDVMTYDPVEADLLRVERKLLALWDAIRRATETGDWRPRPTKLCGWCDHRSFCPEFGGTPPVYPLPVVPAQRTEGPGQNGAVS
;
A
#
# COMPACT_ATOMS: atom_id res chain seq x y z
N MET A 1 -25.94 -3.52 63.20
CA MET A 1 -27.33 -3.39 62.71
C MET A 1 -27.33 -2.54 61.47
N THR A 2 -27.66 -3.10 60.38
CA THR A 2 -28.41 -2.77 59.18
C THR A 2 -27.72 -3.31 57.92
N THR A 3 -28.23 -4.29 57.51
CA THR A 3 -28.60 -5.08 56.34
C THR A 3 -28.22 -4.50 54.97
N SER A 4 -27.51 -5.32 54.18
CA SER A 4 -27.38 -5.27 52.72
C SER A 4 -28.73 -5.48 52.03
N PRO A 5 -28.85 -5.07 50.74
CA PRO A 5 -29.50 -5.98 49.82
C PRO A 5 -28.64 -6.34 48.58
N SER A 6 -28.74 -7.63 48.34
CA SER A 6 -28.38 -8.40 47.17
C SER A 6 -29.04 -7.86 45.88
N SER A 7 -28.28 -7.80 44.78
CA SER A 7 -28.84 -7.64 43.43
C SER A 7 -28.28 -8.73 42.51
N SER A 8 -29.18 -9.55 41.99
CA SER A 8 -28.95 -10.66 41.09
C SER A 8 -28.58 -10.18 39.67
N PRO A 9 -27.83 -10.96 38.89
CA PRO A 9 -27.50 -10.62 37.48
C PRO A 9 -28.63 -11.03 36.50
N SER A 10 -28.97 -10.14 35.61
CA SER A 10 -29.92 -10.36 34.52
C SER A 10 -29.26 -11.10 33.35
N THR A 11 -29.93 -12.13 32.88
CA THR A 11 -29.61 -12.98 31.74
C THR A 11 -29.89 -12.22 30.43
N PRO A 12 -29.05 -12.31 29.37
CA PRO A 12 -29.39 -11.80 28.03
C PRO A 12 -30.25 -12.79 27.24
N PRO A 13 -31.09 -12.32 26.29
CA PRO A 13 -32.01 -13.16 25.54
C PRO A 13 -31.31 -13.89 24.37
N GLY A 14 -31.87 -15.06 24.06
CA GLY A 14 -31.36 -16.05 23.13
C GLY A 14 -31.30 -15.60 21.65
N SER A 15 -30.40 -16.25 20.95
CA SER A 15 -30.25 -16.22 19.49
C SER A 15 -31.37 -16.97 18.79
N PRO A 16 -31.83 -16.54 17.61
CA PRO A 16 -32.74 -17.33 16.80
C PRO A 16 -32.02 -18.35 15.91
N ASP A 17 -32.71 -19.46 15.71
CA ASP A 17 -32.42 -20.67 14.97
C ASP A 17 -31.79 -20.49 13.57
N ALA A 18 -30.83 -21.39 13.29
CA ALA A 18 -30.33 -21.65 11.94
C ALA A 18 -31.28 -22.53 11.15
N GLY A 19 -31.86 -22.02 10.09
CA GLY A 19 -32.61 -22.79 9.08
C GLY A 19 -31.66 -23.45 8.06
N PRO A 20 -32.09 -24.52 7.36
CA PRO A 20 -31.24 -25.43 6.61
C PRO A 20 -30.76 -24.83 5.27
N ALA A 21 -29.51 -25.16 4.92
CA ALA A 21 -28.84 -24.83 3.68
C ALA A 21 -29.57 -25.37 2.45
N GLY A 22 -30.08 -24.48 1.61
CA GLY A 22 -30.57 -24.79 0.28
C GLY A 22 -29.39 -24.96 -0.70
N SER A 23 -29.28 -26.13 -1.33
CA SER A 23 -28.37 -26.44 -2.41
C SER A 23 -28.72 -25.60 -3.64
N ALA A 24 -27.89 -24.60 -3.97
CA ALA A 24 -27.97 -23.89 -5.23
C ALA A 24 -27.10 -24.59 -6.27
N SER A 25 -27.74 -25.11 -7.30
CA SER A 25 -27.11 -25.68 -8.50
C SER A 25 -26.31 -24.63 -9.22
N ALA A 26 -25.03 -24.95 -9.50
CA ALA A 26 -24.14 -24.13 -10.32
C ALA A 26 -24.63 -24.15 -11.78
N GLY A 27 -25.18 -23.03 -12.24
CA GLY A 27 -25.39 -22.74 -13.66
C GLY A 27 -24.06 -22.37 -14.34
N PRO A 28 -23.95 -22.52 -15.67
CA PRO A 28 -22.69 -22.28 -16.38
C PRO A 28 -22.23 -20.83 -16.27
N ALA A 29 -20.94 -20.66 -15.99
CA ALA A 29 -20.30 -19.36 -15.84
C ALA A 29 -20.42 -18.52 -17.12
N SER A 30 -21.23 -17.50 -17.05
CA SER A 30 -21.32 -16.44 -18.06
C SER A 30 -20.07 -15.58 -18.05
N GLY A 31 -19.60 -15.26 -19.23
CA GLY A 31 -18.54 -14.37 -19.68
C GLY A 31 -17.74 -13.59 -18.64
N SER A 32 -16.42 -13.65 -18.78
CA SER A 32 -15.48 -12.82 -17.99
C SER A 32 -15.94 -11.36 -17.98
N PRO A 33 -16.11 -10.74 -16.80
CA PRO A 33 -16.44 -9.33 -16.75
C PRO A 33 -15.31 -8.52 -17.41
N GLY A 34 -15.67 -7.66 -18.37
CA GLY A 34 -14.72 -6.75 -19.01
C GLY A 34 -13.87 -6.00 -17.96
N ALA A 35 -12.64 -5.61 -18.32
CA ALA A 35 -11.75 -4.90 -17.41
C ALA A 35 -12.47 -3.67 -16.85
N ARG A 36 -12.60 -3.63 -15.53
CA ARG A 36 -13.12 -2.44 -14.85
C ARG A 36 -11.97 -1.47 -14.66
N PRO A 37 -12.16 -0.18 -14.95
CA PRO A 37 -11.15 0.81 -14.64
C PRO A 37 -10.81 0.76 -13.15
N PRO A 38 -9.54 0.92 -12.78
CA PRO A 38 -9.14 1.00 -11.38
C PRO A 38 -9.88 2.16 -10.72
N VAL A 39 -10.31 1.97 -9.48
CA VAL A 39 -11.11 2.98 -8.75
C VAL A 39 -10.27 3.94 -7.93
N SER A 40 -8.96 3.69 -7.79
CA SER A 40 -8.07 4.50 -6.95
C SER A 40 -6.61 4.34 -7.37
N LEU A 41 -5.80 5.34 -7.01
CA LEU A 41 -4.36 5.35 -7.20
C LEU A 41 -3.65 5.40 -5.84
N SER A 42 -2.58 4.61 -5.69
CA SER A 42 -1.65 4.66 -4.57
C SER A 42 -0.26 5.05 -5.07
N PRO A 43 0.69 5.44 -4.19
CA PRO A 43 2.06 5.74 -4.60
C PRO A 43 2.71 4.60 -5.40
N SER A 44 2.55 3.35 -4.94
CA SER A 44 3.09 2.17 -5.62
C SER A 44 2.47 1.96 -7.00
N ARG A 45 1.14 2.04 -7.12
CA ARG A 45 0.44 1.92 -8.40
C ARG A 45 0.84 3.02 -9.40
N ALA A 46 0.96 4.26 -8.90
CA ALA A 46 1.45 5.36 -9.72
C ALA A 46 2.88 5.11 -10.22
N SER A 47 3.75 4.63 -9.33
CA SER A 47 5.14 4.28 -9.65
C SER A 47 5.23 3.14 -10.65
N ASP A 48 4.40 2.09 -10.49
CA ASP A 48 4.35 0.97 -11.44
C ASP A 48 4.01 1.44 -12.86
N PHE A 49 2.99 2.31 -13.00
CA PHE A 49 2.63 2.83 -14.32
C PHE A 49 3.69 3.77 -14.89
N MET A 50 4.27 4.63 -14.08
CA MET A 50 5.38 5.51 -14.50
C MET A 50 6.60 4.70 -14.92
N GLN A 51 6.89 3.60 -14.26
CA GLN A 51 7.98 2.70 -14.61
C GLN A 51 7.66 1.94 -15.91
N CYS A 52 6.51 1.30 -16.00
CA CYS A 52 6.09 0.50 -17.13
C CYS A 52 4.56 0.29 -17.12
N PRO A 53 3.80 0.82 -18.11
CA PRO A 53 2.35 0.59 -18.19
C PRO A 53 1.96 -0.89 -18.17
N LEU A 54 2.74 -1.76 -18.84
CA LEU A 54 2.47 -3.20 -18.83
C LEU A 54 2.68 -3.83 -17.45
N LEU A 55 3.66 -3.38 -16.66
CA LEU A 55 3.84 -3.81 -15.27
C LEU A 55 2.63 -3.45 -14.41
N TYR A 56 2.16 -2.21 -14.55
CA TYR A 56 0.92 -1.78 -13.88
C TYR A 56 -0.25 -2.69 -14.23
N ARG A 57 -0.43 -3.01 -15.52
CA ARG A 57 -1.47 -3.95 -15.94
C ARG A 57 -1.32 -5.29 -15.24
N PHE A 58 -0.15 -5.90 -15.27
CA PHE A 58 0.08 -7.20 -14.66
C PHE A 58 -0.23 -7.21 -13.15
N ARG A 59 0.18 -6.18 -12.43
CA ARG A 59 -0.03 -6.07 -10.98
C ARG A 59 -1.45 -5.68 -10.59
N VAL A 60 -2.05 -4.73 -11.31
CA VAL A 60 -3.28 -4.06 -10.86
C VAL A 60 -4.52 -4.61 -11.56
N ILE A 61 -4.43 -4.90 -12.86
CA ILE A 61 -5.55 -5.39 -13.67
C ILE A 61 -5.58 -6.92 -13.68
N ASP A 62 -4.49 -7.53 -14.19
CA ASP A 62 -4.39 -8.98 -14.35
C ASP A 62 -4.14 -9.67 -13.00
N LYS A 63 -3.59 -8.96 -12.00
CA LYS A 63 -3.24 -9.44 -10.65
C LYS A 63 -2.41 -10.72 -10.69
N LEU A 64 -1.41 -10.74 -11.57
CA LEU A 64 -0.50 -11.87 -11.67
C LEU A 64 0.27 -12.05 -10.36
N PRO A 65 0.47 -13.29 -9.91
CA PRO A 65 1.22 -13.55 -8.70
C PRO A 65 2.68 -13.12 -8.84
N GLU A 66 3.23 -12.57 -7.78
CA GLU A 66 4.66 -12.27 -7.62
C GLU A 66 5.23 -13.15 -6.52
N LYS A 67 6.49 -13.52 -6.68
CA LYS A 67 7.18 -14.32 -5.66
C LYS A 67 7.45 -13.45 -4.42
N PRO A 68 7.26 -13.99 -3.22
CA PRO A 68 7.71 -13.31 -2.02
C PRO A 68 9.20 -12.96 -2.12
N SER A 69 9.57 -11.77 -1.67
CA SER A 69 10.94 -11.29 -1.67
C SER A 69 11.45 -11.13 -0.25
N GLU A 70 12.62 -11.69 0.08
CA GLU A 70 13.26 -11.53 1.39
C GLU A 70 13.41 -10.05 1.77
N ALA A 71 13.76 -9.19 0.80
CA ALA A 71 13.94 -7.76 1.04
C ALA A 71 12.62 -7.05 1.37
N ALA A 72 11.54 -7.32 0.61
CA ALA A 72 10.24 -6.72 0.85
C ALA A 72 9.62 -7.23 2.16
N THR A 73 9.76 -8.53 2.44
CA THR A 73 9.27 -9.16 3.67
C THR A 73 10.01 -8.61 4.90
N ARG A 74 11.35 -8.40 4.80
CA ARG A 74 12.12 -7.76 5.87
C ARG A 74 11.67 -6.33 6.11
N GLY A 75 11.32 -5.58 5.05
CA GLY A 75 10.70 -4.26 5.18
C GLY A 75 9.44 -4.32 6.03
N THR A 76 8.50 -5.19 5.67
CA THR A 76 7.24 -5.39 6.42
C THR A 76 7.50 -5.76 7.89
N LEU A 77 8.45 -6.67 8.16
CA LEU A 77 8.81 -7.08 9.52
C LEU A 77 9.35 -5.91 10.34
N VAL A 78 10.28 -5.15 9.78
CA VAL A 78 10.90 -4.00 10.48
C VAL A 78 9.84 -2.92 10.76
N HIS A 79 8.97 -2.58 9.81
CA HIS A 79 7.86 -1.63 10.01
C HIS A 79 6.95 -2.08 11.16
N ALA A 80 6.58 -3.36 11.20
CA ALA A 80 5.73 -3.89 12.28
C ALA A 80 6.39 -3.77 13.66
N VAL A 81 7.71 -3.98 13.77
CA VAL A 81 8.45 -3.79 15.02
C VAL A 81 8.46 -2.32 15.42
N LEU A 82 8.77 -1.40 14.49
CA LEU A 82 8.82 0.03 14.78
C LEU A 82 7.44 0.60 15.14
N GLU A 83 6.38 0.13 14.49
CA GLU A 83 5.01 0.48 14.83
C GLU A 83 4.66 0.05 16.27
N ARG A 84 4.86 -1.24 16.60
CA ARG A 84 4.46 -1.81 17.88
C ARG A 84 5.31 -1.35 19.05
N LEU A 85 6.55 -0.95 18.83
CA LEU A 85 7.40 -0.39 19.89
C LEU A 85 6.75 0.82 20.57
N PHE A 86 5.94 1.57 19.86
CA PHE A 86 5.21 2.71 20.43
C PHE A 86 4.00 2.32 21.30
N ASP A 87 3.64 1.04 21.36
CA ASP A 87 2.67 0.52 22.33
C ASP A 87 3.28 0.43 23.74
N ASP A 88 4.61 0.28 23.82
CA ASP A 88 5.32 0.28 25.08
C ASP A 88 5.40 1.71 25.68
N PRO A 89 5.46 1.84 27.01
CA PRO A 89 5.75 3.12 27.67
C PRO A 89 7.06 3.72 27.16
N ALA A 90 7.13 5.05 27.06
CA ALA A 90 8.29 5.74 26.48
C ALA A 90 9.64 5.30 27.06
N ALA A 91 9.72 5.08 28.38
CA ALA A 91 10.95 4.65 29.06
C ALA A 91 11.39 3.21 28.67
N GLU A 92 10.49 2.40 28.14
CA GLU A 92 10.74 1.00 27.75
C GLU A 92 11.11 0.86 26.26
N ARG A 93 10.97 1.90 25.49
CA ARG A 93 11.28 1.92 24.05
C ARG A 93 12.79 1.95 23.80
N THR A 94 13.43 0.81 24.05
CA THR A 94 14.88 0.65 23.98
C THR A 94 15.29 -0.27 22.82
N ALA A 95 16.53 -0.14 22.33
CA ALA A 95 17.02 -0.99 21.26
C ALA A 95 17.01 -2.49 21.60
N PRO A 96 17.41 -2.93 22.83
CA PRO A 96 17.26 -4.33 23.21
C PRO A 96 15.79 -4.80 23.18
N ARG A 97 14.86 -3.97 23.64
CA ARG A 97 13.43 -4.29 23.61
C ARG A 97 12.90 -4.47 22.19
N ALA A 98 13.23 -3.53 21.31
CA ALA A 98 12.81 -3.58 19.90
C ALA A 98 13.40 -4.80 19.17
N ARG A 99 14.68 -5.14 19.40
CA ARG A 99 15.29 -6.35 18.85
C ARG A 99 14.59 -7.62 19.34
N ALA A 100 14.26 -7.69 20.60
CA ALA A 100 13.55 -8.84 21.18
C ALA A 100 12.14 -9.05 20.60
N MET A 101 11.55 -8.02 19.95
CA MET A 101 10.25 -8.13 19.27
C MET A 101 10.35 -8.83 17.91
N VAL A 102 11.51 -8.79 17.23
CA VAL A 102 11.68 -9.27 15.84
C VAL A 102 11.20 -10.71 15.63
N PRO A 103 11.58 -11.71 16.46
CA PRO A 103 11.09 -13.08 16.28
C PRO A 103 9.57 -13.20 16.40
N GLY A 104 8.99 -12.56 17.40
CA GLY A 104 7.54 -12.59 17.61
C GLY A 104 6.74 -11.91 16.50
N GLU A 105 7.25 -10.83 15.91
CA GLU A 105 6.63 -10.20 14.73
C GLU A 105 6.76 -11.06 13.48
N TRP A 106 7.88 -11.78 13.32
CA TRP A 106 8.02 -12.76 12.25
C TRP A 106 6.97 -13.86 12.35
N GLU A 107 6.74 -14.40 13.55
CA GLU A 107 5.72 -15.42 13.76
C GLU A 107 4.30 -14.92 13.47
N ARG A 108 3.98 -13.68 13.85
CA ARG A 108 2.71 -13.05 13.49
C ARG A 108 2.56 -12.88 11.99
N LEU A 109 3.63 -12.46 11.32
CA LEU A 109 3.64 -12.30 9.86
C LEU A 109 3.43 -13.63 9.15
N LEU A 110 4.07 -14.70 9.60
CA LEU A 110 3.83 -16.06 9.10
C LEU A 110 2.40 -16.54 9.35
N GLY A 111 1.83 -16.24 10.52
CA GLY A 111 0.44 -16.58 10.82
C GLY A 111 -0.56 -15.90 9.88
N ALA A 112 -0.27 -14.66 9.47
CA ALA A 112 -1.10 -13.90 8.53
C ALA A 112 -0.84 -14.26 7.05
N ARG A 113 0.39 -14.71 6.73
CA ARG A 113 0.87 -14.98 5.38
C ARG A 113 1.75 -16.24 5.36
N PRO A 114 1.14 -17.44 5.45
CA PRO A 114 1.86 -18.72 5.53
C PRO A 114 2.80 -18.99 4.35
N GLU A 115 2.49 -18.44 3.16
CA GLU A 115 3.32 -18.56 1.96
C GLU A 115 4.74 -18.00 2.12
N LEU A 116 4.97 -17.13 3.11
CA LEU A 116 6.29 -16.58 3.40
C LEU A 116 7.28 -17.64 3.94
N ALA A 117 6.78 -18.76 4.44
CA ALA A 117 7.64 -19.89 4.84
C ALA A 117 8.47 -20.43 3.68
N GLU A 118 7.98 -20.30 2.43
CA GLU A 118 8.69 -20.74 1.22
C GLU A 118 10.01 -19.99 0.99
N LEU A 119 10.15 -18.76 1.52
CA LEU A 119 11.39 -17.98 1.43
C LEU A 119 12.60 -18.73 2.03
N PHE A 120 12.34 -19.51 3.04
CA PHE A 120 13.38 -20.22 3.81
C PHE A 120 13.21 -21.75 3.72
N GLY A 121 12.71 -22.24 2.59
CA GLY A 121 12.67 -23.67 2.29
C GLY A 121 14.07 -24.22 1.93
N GLY A 122 14.21 -25.56 2.00
CA GLY A 122 15.46 -26.25 1.69
C GLY A 122 16.32 -26.56 2.92
N ASP A 123 17.44 -27.29 2.70
CA ASP A 123 18.27 -27.85 3.77
C ASP A 123 18.97 -26.76 4.61
N ASP A 124 19.29 -25.62 4.03
CA ASP A 124 19.91 -24.46 4.69
C ASP A 124 18.91 -23.40 5.21
N GLY A 125 17.62 -23.68 5.08
CA GLY A 125 16.55 -22.72 5.37
C GLY A 125 16.61 -22.13 6.79
N GLY A 126 16.91 -22.96 7.78
CA GLY A 126 17.04 -22.52 9.18
C GLY A 126 18.19 -21.54 9.40
N GLU A 127 19.35 -21.77 8.78
CA GLU A 127 20.51 -20.86 8.87
C GLU A 127 20.24 -19.55 8.14
N ARG A 128 19.58 -19.62 6.98
CA ARG A 128 19.19 -18.42 6.20
C ARG A 128 18.20 -17.58 6.99
N LEU A 129 17.18 -18.19 7.58
CA LEU A 129 16.21 -17.48 8.43
C LEU A 129 16.90 -16.82 9.61
N THR A 130 17.78 -17.52 10.32
CA THR A 130 18.52 -16.96 11.46
C THR A 130 19.32 -15.73 11.07
N ARG A 131 20.02 -15.77 9.95
CA ARG A 131 20.79 -14.64 9.42
C ARG A 131 19.89 -13.48 9.01
N TRP A 132 18.79 -13.77 8.35
CA TRP A 132 17.84 -12.78 7.87
C TRP A 132 17.14 -12.05 9.04
N LEU A 133 16.79 -12.77 10.13
CA LEU A 133 16.27 -12.15 11.36
C LEU A 133 17.33 -11.27 12.03
N ALA A 134 18.58 -11.72 12.08
CA ALA A 134 19.66 -10.89 12.62
C ALA A 134 19.89 -9.60 11.81
N GLU A 135 19.73 -9.65 10.48
CA GLU A 135 19.76 -8.46 9.64
C GLU A 135 18.59 -7.51 9.94
N ALA A 136 17.39 -8.04 10.19
CA ALA A 136 16.24 -7.22 10.61
C ALA A 136 16.48 -6.56 11.97
N GLU A 137 17.05 -7.29 12.95
CA GLU A 137 17.45 -6.75 14.25
C GLU A 137 18.46 -5.59 14.12
N GLN A 138 19.45 -5.72 13.22
CA GLN A 138 20.44 -4.67 12.96
C GLN A 138 19.78 -3.41 12.37
N LEU A 139 18.79 -3.56 11.49
CA LEU A 139 18.05 -2.41 10.95
C LEU A 139 17.25 -1.70 12.03
N VAL A 140 16.57 -2.47 12.89
CA VAL A 140 15.84 -1.92 14.04
C VAL A 140 16.79 -1.21 15.00
N GLU A 141 17.93 -1.81 15.34
CA GLU A 141 18.93 -1.21 16.24
C GLU A 141 19.48 0.10 15.66
N ARG A 142 19.75 0.15 14.35
CA ARG A 142 20.25 1.36 13.68
C ARG A 142 19.27 2.52 13.77
N TRP A 143 17.96 2.26 13.80
CA TRP A 143 16.98 3.32 13.97
C TRP A 143 17.23 4.16 15.23
N PHE A 144 17.67 3.55 16.34
CA PHE A 144 17.97 4.25 17.59
C PHE A 144 19.19 5.19 17.51
N THR A 145 19.99 5.08 16.46
CA THR A 145 21.04 6.06 16.17
C THR A 145 20.54 7.29 15.43
N LEU A 146 19.32 7.21 14.86
CA LEU A 146 18.72 8.26 14.04
C LEU A 146 17.61 9.01 14.77
N GLU A 147 16.87 8.32 15.63
CA GLU A 147 15.76 8.87 16.40
C GLU A 147 15.78 8.33 17.84
N ASP A 148 15.26 9.12 18.76
CA ASP A 148 15.07 8.71 20.17
C ASP A 148 13.56 8.47 20.42
N PRO A 149 13.10 7.22 20.41
CA PRO A 149 11.67 6.91 20.58
C PRO A 149 11.14 7.23 21.97
N THR A 150 12.01 7.41 22.97
CA THR A 150 11.56 7.80 24.32
C THR A 150 11.03 9.23 24.35
N ARG A 151 11.42 10.07 23.36
CA ARG A 151 11.01 11.47 23.21
C ARG A 151 9.96 11.68 22.12
N LEU A 152 9.57 10.61 21.43
CA LEU A 152 8.59 10.64 20.35
C LEU A 152 7.24 10.14 20.86
N GLN A 153 6.17 10.82 20.47
CA GLN A 153 4.80 10.35 20.66
C GLN A 153 4.06 10.56 19.34
N PRO A 154 4.05 9.56 18.46
CA PRO A 154 3.33 9.63 17.20
C PRO A 154 1.85 9.94 17.42
N ALA A 155 1.29 10.81 16.60
CA ALA A 155 -0.15 11.03 16.57
C ALA A 155 -0.86 9.83 15.92
N GLU A 156 -0.24 9.27 14.85
CA GLU A 156 -0.76 8.11 14.13
C GLU A 156 0.40 7.23 13.65
N ARG A 157 0.12 5.92 13.48
CA ARG A 157 1.04 4.90 12.95
C ARG A 157 0.28 4.02 11.97
N GLU A 158 0.95 3.56 10.90
CA GLU A 158 0.33 2.77 9.81
C GLU A 158 -1.05 3.36 9.41
N LEU A 159 -1.09 4.68 9.31
CA LEU A 159 -2.32 5.42 9.06
C LEU A 159 -2.82 5.20 7.63
N PHE A 160 -3.94 4.49 7.48
CA PHE A 160 -4.64 4.47 6.20
C PHE A 160 -5.27 5.81 5.91
N VAL A 161 -4.95 6.36 4.74
CA VAL A 161 -5.49 7.62 4.24
C VAL A 161 -6.14 7.43 2.87
N GLU A 162 -7.30 8.04 2.66
CA GLU A 162 -7.99 8.08 1.37
C GLU A 162 -8.65 9.45 1.20
N THR A 163 -8.53 10.03 0.00
CA THR A 163 -9.22 11.26 -0.39
C THR A 163 -9.68 11.17 -1.84
N GLU A 164 -10.74 11.88 -2.20
CA GLU A 164 -11.21 12.02 -3.57
C GLU A 164 -10.94 13.44 -4.05
N LEU A 165 -10.26 13.58 -5.18
CA LEU A 165 -10.03 14.86 -5.83
C LEU A 165 -11.30 15.31 -6.57
N GLU A 166 -11.42 16.59 -6.89
CA GLU A 166 -12.55 17.16 -7.65
C GLU A 166 -12.80 16.45 -9.00
N SER A 167 -11.77 15.85 -9.57
CA SER A 167 -11.84 15.03 -10.79
C SER A 167 -12.50 13.64 -10.61
N GLY A 168 -12.86 13.26 -9.38
CA GLY A 168 -13.32 11.91 -9.03
C GLY A 168 -12.18 10.89 -8.87
N LEU A 169 -10.90 11.29 -9.00
CA LEU A 169 -9.79 10.40 -8.72
C LEU A 169 -9.63 10.19 -7.22
N ARG A 170 -9.73 8.93 -6.77
CA ARG A 170 -9.41 8.56 -5.39
C ARG A 170 -7.93 8.26 -5.22
N LEU A 171 -7.32 8.94 -4.26
CA LEU A 171 -5.95 8.71 -3.79
C LEU A 171 -5.99 7.99 -2.46
N ARG A 172 -5.18 6.93 -2.30
CA ARG A 172 -5.12 6.17 -1.06
C ARG A 172 -3.72 5.66 -0.76
N GLY A 173 -3.43 5.41 0.51
CA GLY A 173 -2.18 4.80 0.93
C GLY A 173 -2.13 4.58 2.42
N VAL A 174 -0.98 4.10 2.89
CA VAL A 174 -0.69 3.94 4.32
C VAL A 174 0.55 4.77 4.62
N ILE A 175 0.49 5.57 5.66
CA ILE A 175 1.60 6.41 6.15
C ILE A 175 2.18 5.74 7.39
N ASP A 176 3.48 5.42 7.37
CA ASP A 176 4.11 4.68 8.45
C ASP A 176 3.98 5.40 9.80
N ARG A 177 4.24 6.72 9.83
CA ARG A 177 4.09 7.53 11.04
C ARG A 177 3.72 8.98 10.74
N VAL A 178 2.82 9.52 11.53
CA VAL A 178 2.46 10.94 11.54
C VAL A 178 2.75 11.51 12.92
N ASP A 179 3.58 12.55 12.99
CA ASP A 179 3.83 13.30 14.20
C ASP A 179 3.16 14.67 14.10
N VAL A 180 2.58 15.12 15.21
CA VAL A 180 1.96 16.45 15.32
C VAL A 180 2.61 17.21 16.47
N ALA A 181 3.22 18.33 16.16
CA ALA A 181 3.82 19.20 17.18
C ALA A 181 2.72 19.89 18.03
N PRO A 182 3.02 20.36 19.25
CA PRO A 182 2.08 21.15 20.04
C PRO A 182 1.57 22.40 19.32
N SER A 183 2.34 22.95 18.39
CA SER A 183 1.95 24.05 17.49
C SER A 183 0.97 23.66 16.39
N GLY A 184 0.67 22.35 16.21
CA GLY A 184 -0.20 21.82 15.16
C GLY A 184 0.52 21.48 13.86
N GLU A 185 1.83 21.70 13.76
CA GLU A 185 2.62 21.35 12.59
C GLU A 185 2.72 19.83 12.42
N VAL A 186 2.52 19.36 11.19
CA VAL A 186 2.49 17.93 10.84
C VAL A 186 3.82 17.51 10.21
N ARG A 187 4.40 16.40 10.70
CA ARG A 187 5.50 15.69 10.07
C ARG A 187 5.02 14.32 9.61
N ILE A 188 5.30 13.97 8.36
CA ILE A 188 5.07 12.65 7.80
C ILE A 188 6.43 11.94 7.75
N VAL A 189 6.50 10.73 8.31
CA VAL A 189 7.71 9.91 8.36
C VAL A 189 7.43 8.59 7.65
N ASP A 190 8.42 8.15 6.86
CA ASP A 190 8.40 6.87 6.15
C ASP A 190 9.75 6.17 6.36
N TYR A 191 9.69 4.89 6.73
CA TYR A 191 10.87 4.08 7.00
C TYR A 191 11.28 3.29 5.75
N LYS A 192 12.58 3.28 5.46
CA LYS A 192 13.16 2.53 4.36
C LYS A 192 14.24 1.59 4.88
N THR A 193 14.06 0.29 4.71
CA THR A 193 15.05 -0.72 5.12
C THR A 193 16.26 -0.79 4.17
N GLY A 194 16.13 -0.21 2.97
CA GLY A 194 17.24 -0.04 2.03
C GLY A 194 18.19 1.11 2.38
N LYS A 195 19.19 1.29 1.51
CA LYS A 195 20.10 2.44 1.57
C LYS A 195 19.48 3.68 0.91
N ALA A 196 19.84 4.87 1.38
CA ALA A 196 19.47 6.10 0.73
C ALA A 196 19.93 6.10 -0.74
N PRO A 197 19.06 6.47 -1.70
CA PRO A 197 19.45 6.60 -3.09
C PRO A 197 20.43 7.76 -3.23
N ARG A 198 21.25 7.72 -4.27
CA ARG A 198 22.02 8.90 -4.66
C ARG A 198 21.08 10.04 -5.02
N PRO A 199 21.47 11.32 -4.88
CA PRO A 199 20.61 12.47 -5.12
C PRO A 199 19.87 12.42 -6.46
N GLU A 200 20.53 11.97 -7.53
CA GLU A 200 19.97 11.84 -8.88
C GLU A 200 18.83 10.80 -9.00
N TYR A 201 18.67 9.92 -8.01
CA TYR A 201 17.62 8.87 -7.97
C TYR A 201 16.60 9.09 -6.85
N SER A 202 16.64 10.22 -6.15
CA SER A 202 15.75 10.50 -5.02
C SER A 202 14.33 10.88 -5.43
N GLU A 203 14.07 11.19 -6.71
CA GLU A 203 12.77 11.66 -7.21
C GLU A 203 11.63 10.68 -6.89
N GLY A 204 11.86 9.37 -7.01
CA GLY A 204 10.84 8.36 -6.71
C GLY A 204 10.42 8.33 -5.23
N ALA A 205 11.40 8.48 -4.32
CA ALA A 205 11.13 8.53 -2.89
C ALA A 205 10.40 9.82 -2.50
N LEU A 206 10.81 10.96 -3.06
CA LEU A 206 10.12 12.24 -2.86
C LEU A 206 8.71 12.22 -3.46
N PHE A 207 8.49 11.55 -4.58
CA PHE A 207 7.16 11.40 -5.15
C PHE A 207 6.19 10.70 -4.20
N GLN A 208 6.59 9.61 -3.55
CA GLN A 208 5.78 8.92 -2.55
C GLN A 208 5.43 9.86 -1.39
N MET A 209 6.40 10.58 -0.87
CA MET A 209 6.22 11.48 0.27
C MET A 209 5.32 12.67 -0.08
N THR A 210 5.52 13.28 -1.25
CA THR A 210 4.66 14.39 -1.70
C THR A 210 3.25 13.94 -2.06
N PHE A 211 3.08 12.68 -2.49
CA PHE A 211 1.75 12.07 -2.63
C PHE A 211 1.02 12.02 -1.28
N TYR A 212 1.67 11.52 -0.22
CA TYR A 212 1.07 11.49 1.11
C TYR A 212 0.79 12.90 1.66
N ALA A 213 1.71 13.84 1.43
CA ALA A 213 1.50 15.23 1.81
C ALA A 213 0.27 15.84 1.11
N LEU A 214 0.06 15.55 -0.18
CA LEU A 214 -1.13 15.96 -0.92
C LEU A 214 -2.41 15.38 -0.29
N VAL A 215 -2.41 14.06 0.01
CA VAL A 215 -3.58 13.42 0.63
C VAL A 215 -3.90 14.05 1.99
N VAL A 216 -2.90 14.25 2.84
CA VAL A 216 -3.08 14.90 4.16
C VAL A 216 -3.58 16.34 4.00
N TRP A 217 -3.03 17.09 3.05
CA TRP A 217 -3.49 18.45 2.77
C TRP A 217 -4.96 18.49 2.33
N ARG A 218 -5.37 17.60 1.42
CA ARG A 218 -6.76 17.52 0.94
C ARG A 218 -7.73 17.07 2.04
N LEU A 219 -7.30 16.22 2.98
CA LEU A 219 -8.11 15.74 4.10
C LEU A 219 -8.21 16.74 5.24
N LYS A 220 -7.11 17.41 5.59
CA LYS A 220 -6.99 18.22 6.82
C LYS A 220 -6.88 19.73 6.55
N GLY A 221 -6.74 20.14 5.29
CA GLY A 221 -6.52 21.55 4.92
C GLY A 221 -5.16 22.11 5.33
N VAL A 222 -4.25 21.28 5.87
CA VAL A 222 -2.93 21.69 6.37
C VAL A 222 -1.84 21.08 5.53
N VAL A 223 -0.95 21.91 4.96
CA VAL A 223 0.27 21.44 4.29
C VAL A 223 1.22 20.89 5.36
N PRO A 224 1.64 19.61 5.27
CA PRO A 224 2.61 19.08 6.22
C PRO A 224 3.90 19.92 6.24
N ARG A 225 4.38 20.23 7.45
CA ARG A 225 5.57 21.05 7.64
C ARG A 225 6.83 20.36 7.19
N ARG A 226 6.88 19.02 7.34
CA ARG A 226 8.05 18.22 7.01
C ARG A 226 7.70 16.82 6.53
N LEU A 227 8.40 16.35 5.52
CA LEU A 227 8.43 14.98 5.06
C LEU A 227 9.81 14.40 5.40
N GLN A 228 9.83 13.23 6.01
CA GLN A 228 11.07 12.61 6.49
C GLN A 228 11.14 11.15 6.04
N LEU A 229 12.20 10.80 5.32
CA LEU A 229 12.56 9.44 4.93
C LEU A 229 13.72 8.99 5.80
N VAL A 230 13.52 7.90 6.53
CA VAL A 230 14.52 7.33 7.44
C VAL A 230 15.07 6.05 6.82
N TYR A 231 16.29 6.10 6.30
CA TYR A 231 16.95 4.99 5.61
C TYR A 231 17.76 4.14 6.59
N LEU A 232 17.16 3.07 7.10
CA LEU A 232 17.77 2.18 8.07
C LEU A 232 18.98 1.41 7.50
N GLY A 233 18.97 1.12 6.17
CA GLY A 233 20.04 0.39 5.51
C GLY A 233 21.38 1.14 5.44
N SER A 234 21.35 2.47 5.42
CA SER A 234 22.58 3.31 5.39
C SER A 234 22.73 4.19 6.61
N GLY A 235 21.70 4.37 7.44
CA GLY A 235 21.72 5.28 8.59
C GLY A 235 21.56 6.73 8.19
N ASP A 236 20.86 7.02 7.09
CA ASP A 236 20.64 8.37 6.58
C ASP A 236 19.19 8.83 6.84
N VAL A 237 19.04 10.15 7.00
CA VAL A 237 17.72 10.79 7.06
C VAL A 237 17.64 11.85 5.97
N MET A 238 16.64 11.71 5.09
CA MET A 238 16.32 12.71 4.08
C MET A 238 15.09 13.49 4.52
N THR A 239 15.15 14.80 4.49
CA THR A 239 14.01 15.68 4.81
C THR A 239 13.64 16.55 3.63
N TYR A 240 12.36 16.86 3.53
CA TYR A 240 11.82 17.81 2.57
C TYR A 240 10.69 18.61 3.22
N ASP A 241 10.72 19.93 3.11
CA ASP A 241 9.70 20.82 3.64
C ASP A 241 8.84 21.31 2.45
N PRO A 242 7.68 20.68 2.17
CA PRO A 242 6.88 21.00 1.00
C PRO A 242 6.16 22.33 1.15
N VAL A 243 5.92 22.97 0.02
CA VAL A 243 5.01 24.12 -0.08
C VAL A 243 3.79 23.74 -0.93
N GLU A 244 2.72 24.50 -0.83
CA GLU A 244 1.47 24.25 -1.57
C GLU A 244 1.71 24.08 -3.08
N ALA A 245 2.60 24.88 -3.68
CA ALA A 245 2.94 24.77 -5.09
C ALA A 245 3.50 23.40 -5.49
N ASP A 246 4.21 22.71 -4.59
CA ASP A 246 4.71 21.35 -4.83
C ASP A 246 3.56 20.35 -4.86
N LEU A 247 2.61 20.47 -3.94
CA LEU A 247 1.44 19.61 -3.84
C LEU A 247 0.53 19.77 -5.07
N LEU A 248 0.30 20.99 -5.51
CA LEU A 248 -0.42 21.28 -6.76
C LEU A 248 0.29 20.70 -7.99
N ARG A 249 1.63 20.68 -8.00
CA ARG A 249 2.41 20.07 -9.09
C ARG A 249 2.23 18.55 -9.11
N VAL A 250 2.27 17.92 -7.94
CA VAL A 250 2.04 16.47 -7.79
C VAL A 250 0.62 16.12 -8.19
N GLU A 251 -0.38 16.90 -7.78
CA GLU A 251 -1.77 16.67 -8.17
C GLU A 251 -1.95 16.70 -9.70
N ARG A 252 -1.40 17.70 -10.38
CA ARG A 252 -1.45 17.74 -11.86
C ARG A 252 -0.76 16.52 -12.49
N LYS A 253 0.38 16.07 -11.93
CA LYS A 253 1.07 14.86 -12.40
C LYS A 253 0.18 13.61 -12.22
N LEU A 254 -0.50 13.49 -11.08
CA LEU A 254 -1.41 12.37 -10.80
C LEU A 254 -2.64 12.36 -11.70
N LEU A 255 -3.23 13.52 -12.00
CA LEU A 255 -4.35 13.64 -12.93
C LEU A 255 -3.95 13.22 -14.34
N ALA A 256 -2.81 13.70 -14.84
CA ALA A 256 -2.29 13.30 -16.17
C ALA A 256 -1.98 11.79 -16.24
N LEU A 257 -1.43 11.24 -15.14
CA LEU A 257 -1.16 9.81 -15.01
C LEU A 257 -2.46 9.01 -15.05
N TRP A 258 -3.46 9.46 -14.32
CA TRP A 258 -4.78 8.84 -14.27
C TRP A 258 -5.47 8.82 -15.63
N ASP A 259 -5.41 9.91 -16.37
CA ASP A 259 -5.94 9.98 -17.75
C ASP A 259 -5.23 9.01 -18.68
N ALA A 260 -3.91 8.83 -18.52
CA ALA A 260 -3.15 7.84 -19.28
C ALA A 260 -3.56 6.40 -18.91
N ILE A 261 -3.74 6.10 -17.62
CA ILE A 261 -4.23 4.80 -17.13
C ILE A 261 -5.63 4.51 -17.68
N ARG A 262 -6.53 5.49 -17.63
CA ARG A 262 -7.89 5.32 -18.17
C ARG A 262 -7.87 5.00 -19.67
N ARG A 263 -7.11 5.76 -20.45
CA ARG A 263 -6.95 5.50 -21.90
C ARG A 263 -6.40 4.10 -22.17
N ALA A 264 -5.36 3.68 -21.44
CA ALA A 264 -4.81 2.33 -21.57
C ALA A 264 -5.84 1.25 -21.20
N THR A 265 -6.67 1.51 -20.20
CA THR A 265 -7.75 0.61 -19.79
C THR A 265 -8.84 0.50 -20.87
N GLU A 266 -9.21 1.62 -21.48
CA GLU A 266 -10.25 1.68 -22.53
C GLU A 266 -9.81 1.03 -23.85
N THR A 267 -8.55 1.24 -24.22
CA THR A 267 -8.00 0.80 -25.52
C THR A 267 -7.33 -0.57 -25.46
N GLY A 268 -6.95 -1.03 -24.27
CA GLY A 268 -6.10 -2.23 -24.11
C GLY A 268 -4.63 -2.01 -24.52
N ASP A 269 -4.22 -0.76 -24.78
CA ASP A 269 -2.84 -0.41 -25.20
C ASP A 269 -1.94 -0.23 -23.97
N TRP A 270 -1.37 -1.34 -23.51
CA TRP A 270 -0.46 -1.41 -22.35
C TRP A 270 0.98 -1.61 -22.83
N ARG A 271 1.61 -0.54 -23.31
CA ARG A 271 2.96 -0.63 -23.90
C ARG A 271 4.01 -0.92 -22.84
N PRO A 272 4.87 -1.93 -23.05
CA PRO A 272 6.04 -2.13 -22.22
C PRO A 272 7.02 -0.96 -22.35
N ARG A 273 7.72 -0.65 -21.25
CA ARG A 273 8.80 0.33 -21.24
C ARG A 273 10.07 -0.33 -20.74
N PRO A 274 10.94 -0.80 -21.64
CA PRO A 274 12.18 -1.46 -21.26
C PRO A 274 13.12 -0.52 -20.48
N THR A 275 13.61 -1.01 -19.35
CA THR A 275 14.57 -0.32 -18.48
C THR A 275 15.58 -1.32 -17.92
N LYS A 276 16.61 -0.84 -17.22
CA LYS A 276 17.54 -1.71 -16.48
C LYS A 276 16.84 -2.55 -15.40
N LEU A 277 15.66 -2.11 -14.94
CA LEU A 277 14.88 -2.81 -13.91
C LEU A 277 14.17 -4.07 -14.43
N CYS A 278 14.10 -4.27 -15.76
CA CYS A 278 13.49 -5.46 -16.35
C CYS A 278 14.18 -6.77 -15.93
N GLY A 279 15.46 -6.70 -15.50
CA GLY A 279 16.18 -7.85 -14.95
C GLY A 279 15.59 -8.40 -13.65
N TRP A 280 14.84 -7.58 -12.90
CA TRP A 280 14.18 -7.92 -11.63
C TRP A 280 12.65 -7.97 -11.75
N CYS A 281 12.10 -7.96 -12.96
CA CYS A 281 10.66 -8.02 -13.18
C CYS A 281 10.16 -9.46 -13.13
N ASP A 282 9.32 -9.79 -12.17
CA ASP A 282 8.73 -11.14 -12.01
C ASP A 282 7.88 -11.56 -13.21
N HIS A 283 7.36 -10.58 -13.96
CA HIS A 283 6.49 -10.80 -15.11
C HIS A 283 7.23 -10.82 -16.46
N ARG A 284 8.57 -10.94 -16.44
CA ARG A 284 9.39 -10.93 -17.66
C ARG A 284 8.98 -12.01 -18.67
N SER A 285 8.55 -13.17 -18.20
CA SER A 285 8.09 -14.30 -19.03
C SER A 285 6.82 -13.99 -19.82
N PHE A 286 6.02 -13.04 -19.37
CA PHE A 286 4.82 -12.56 -20.09
C PHE A 286 5.06 -11.33 -20.94
N CYS A 287 6.25 -10.73 -20.87
CA CYS A 287 6.55 -9.46 -21.53
C CYS A 287 6.94 -9.66 -22.99
N PRO A 288 6.27 -9.00 -23.96
CA PRO A 288 6.59 -9.13 -25.38
C PRO A 288 8.01 -8.65 -25.75
N GLU A 289 8.59 -7.72 -24.98
CA GLU A 289 9.98 -7.28 -25.17
C GLU A 289 11.01 -8.41 -24.92
N PHE A 290 10.59 -9.49 -24.28
CA PHE A 290 11.41 -10.66 -23.97
C PHE A 290 10.83 -11.94 -24.60
N GLY A 291 9.97 -11.80 -25.61
CA GLY A 291 9.36 -12.92 -26.35
C GLY A 291 8.19 -13.59 -25.63
N GLY A 292 7.71 -13.00 -24.52
CA GLY A 292 6.53 -13.48 -23.79
C GLY A 292 5.22 -13.05 -24.43
N THR A 293 4.14 -13.69 -23.98
CA THR A 293 2.77 -13.34 -24.43
C THR A 293 1.97 -12.92 -23.19
N PRO A 294 1.50 -11.65 -23.10
CA PRO A 294 0.63 -11.22 -22.01
C PRO A 294 -0.69 -12.00 -22.02
N PRO A 295 -1.36 -12.15 -20.86
CA PRO A 295 -2.74 -12.62 -20.82
C PRO A 295 -3.64 -11.81 -21.75
N VAL A 296 -4.70 -12.45 -22.26
CA VAL A 296 -5.71 -11.74 -23.08
C VAL A 296 -6.33 -10.62 -22.25
N TYR A 297 -6.25 -9.40 -22.77
CA TYR A 297 -6.83 -8.24 -22.09
C TYR A 297 -8.34 -8.19 -22.32
N PRO A 298 -9.18 -8.23 -21.28
CA PRO A 298 -10.62 -8.11 -21.42
C PRO A 298 -10.98 -6.65 -21.67
N LEU A 299 -11.20 -6.29 -22.95
CA LEU A 299 -11.67 -4.94 -23.29
C LEU A 299 -13.00 -4.65 -22.57
N PRO A 300 -13.22 -3.41 -22.12
CA PRO A 300 -14.52 -3.01 -21.57
C PRO A 300 -15.62 -3.24 -22.58
N VAL A 301 -16.73 -3.85 -22.17
CA VAL A 301 -17.94 -3.93 -23.02
C VAL A 301 -18.50 -2.52 -23.10
N VAL A 302 -18.33 -1.89 -24.25
CA VAL A 302 -19.01 -0.62 -24.57
C VAL A 302 -20.48 -0.96 -24.75
N PRO A 303 -21.43 -0.42 -23.94
CA PRO A 303 -22.85 -0.61 -24.18
C PRO A 303 -23.14 -0.09 -25.59
N ALA A 304 -23.79 -0.92 -26.42
CA ALA A 304 -24.22 -0.49 -27.73
C ALA A 304 -25.04 0.80 -27.58
N GLN A 305 -24.59 1.87 -28.21
CA GLN A 305 -25.38 3.10 -28.28
C GLN A 305 -26.72 2.72 -28.88
N ARG A 306 -27.80 2.94 -28.14
CA ARG A 306 -29.15 2.82 -28.72
C ARG A 306 -29.18 3.85 -29.86
N THR A 307 -29.15 3.35 -31.09
CA THR A 307 -29.53 4.16 -32.25
C THR A 307 -31.00 4.50 -32.06
N GLU A 308 -31.30 5.73 -31.67
CA GLU A 308 -32.65 6.25 -31.75
C GLU A 308 -33.06 6.14 -33.22
N GLY A 309 -34.00 5.24 -33.48
CA GLY A 309 -34.63 5.08 -34.77
C GLY A 309 -35.27 6.40 -35.22
N PRO A 310 -35.27 6.71 -36.50
CA PRO A 310 -35.88 7.96 -37.01
C PRO A 310 -37.35 8.04 -36.61
N GLY A 311 -37.68 9.11 -35.87
CA GLY A 311 -39.04 9.38 -35.39
C GLY A 311 -40.01 9.32 -36.53
N GLN A 312 -41.02 8.47 -36.41
CA GLN A 312 -42.20 8.48 -37.28
C GLN A 312 -42.99 9.79 -37.04
N ASN A 313 -42.80 10.75 -37.90
CA ASN A 313 -43.69 11.90 -38.00
C ASN A 313 -45.07 11.39 -38.46
N GLY A 314 -45.97 11.24 -37.48
CA GLY A 314 -47.37 11.02 -37.76
C GLY A 314 -47.99 12.18 -38.47
N ALA A 315 -48.41 11.97 -39.71
CA ALA A 315 -49.27 12.89 -40.47
C ALA A 315 -50.61 13.01 -39.75
N VAL A 316 -50.99 14.24 -39.45
CA VAL A 316 -52.36 14.63 -39.04
C VAL A 316 -53.14 14.90 -40.32
N SER A 317 -54.23 14.23 -40.48
CA SER A 317 -55.31 14.62 -41.40
C SER A 317 -56.52 15.01 -40.54
#